data_697d4368f7d330b0e8cae12637cfd6e4
#
_entry.id   697d4368f7d330b0e8cae12637cfd6e4
#
_cell.length_a   1.000
_cell.length_b   1.000
_cell.length_c   1.000
_cell.angle_alpha   90.00
_cell.angle_beta   90.00
_cell.angle_gamma   90.00
#
_symmetry.space_group_name_H-M   'P 1'
#
loop_
_entity.id
_entity.type
_entity.pdbx_description
1 polymer ?
#
loop_
_entity_poly.entity_id
_entity_poly.type
_entity_poly.pdbx_seq_one_letter_code
_entity_poly.pdbx_strand_id
1 'polypeptide(L)'
;GFQCHIGSARQPKYWKNKIDRMIELAKTYGAKYIDLGGGMFGPMAPELAEQFNGYAYGGYDEYAQIIAGAMKKAFPDEDVMLMIEPGTALVGNTMKMAATITNIKFVRGQIYLTANCASNHMGVIADMKKLVPEVVHMNDNACTFTDVIIGGDTCLEYDYLVKGISGEFAIGDRLVFDNVGAYSISSSRQFIVPRPKVVSEVTGEVLREAEGFTDMFARYLEKTSEHRMKNA
;
A
#
# COMPACT_ATOMS: atom_id res chain seq x y z
N GLY A 1 -27.50 -1.27 -13.05
CA GLY A 1 -26.21 -0.75 -13.44
C GLY A 1 -25.17 -1.81 -13.77
N PHE A 2 -24.02 -1.38 -14.20
CA PHE A 2 -22.88 -2.25 -14.51
C PHE A 2 -21.63 -1.78 -13.79
N GLN A 3 -20.80 -2.73 -13.39
CA GLN A 3 -19.51 -2.47 -12.75
C GLN A 3 -18.39 -3.18 -13.51
N CYS A 4 -17.22 -2.53 -13.66
CA CYS A 4 -16.03 -3.10 -14.28
C CYS A 4 -14.76 -2.67 -13.59
N HIS A 5 -14.16 -3.55 -12.80
CA HIS A 5 -12.88 -3.31 -12.15
C HIS A 5 -11.74 -4.03 -12.85
N ILE A 6 -10.69 -3.31 -13.30
CA ILE A 6 -9.48 -3.88 -13.91
C ILE A 6 -8.25 -3.26 -13.26
N GLY A 7 -7.71 -3.91 -12.24
CA GLY A 7 -6.56 -3.42 -11.47
C GLY A 7 -5.24 -3.32 -12.23
N SER A 8 -5.07 -4.04 -13.34
CA SER A 8 -3.86 -4.02 -14.18
C SER A 8 -3.89 -2.95 -15.29
N ALA A 9 -5.06 -2.46 -15.67
CA ALA A 9 -5.23 -1.49 -16.76
C ALA A 9 -5.10 -0.05 -16.26
N ARG A 10 -3.96 0.30 -15.67
CA ARG A 10 -3.79 1.53 -14.90
C ARG A 10 -3.63 2.79 -15.74
N GLN A 11 -2.99 2.74 -16.93
CA GLN A 11 -2.75 3.92 -17.76
C GLN A 11 -4.04 4.50 -18.33
N PRO A 12 -4.17 5.84 -18.46
CA PRO A 12 -5.38 6.51 -18.99
C PRO A 12 -5.88 5.95 -20.32
N LYS A 13 -4.98 5.61 -21.24
CA LYS A 13 -5.33 5.07 -22.56
C LYS A 13 -6.23 3.81 -22.50
N TYR A 14 -6.10 2.98 -21.46
CA TYR A 14 -6.92 1.78 -21.30
C TYR A 14 -8.33 2.11 -20.79
N TRP A 15 -8.48 3.27 -20.13
CA TRP A 15 -9.77 3.70 -19.61
C TRP A 15 -10.74 4.13 -20.70
N LYS A 16 -10.22 4.56 -21.86
CA LYS A 16 -11.07 4.85 -23.00
C LYS A 16 -11.87 3.61 -23.45
N ASN A 17 -11.21 2.49 -23.66
CA ASN A 17 -11.90 1.25 -24.08
C ASN A 17 -12.88 0.77 -23.01
N LYS A 18 -12.51 0.90 -21.75
CA LYS A 18 -13.35 0.50 -20.62
C LYS A 18 -14.64 1.32 -20.58
N ILE A 19 -14.55 2.65 -20.63
CA ILE A 19 -15.73 3.51 -20.60
C ILE A 19 -16.61 3.35 -21.83
N ASP A 20 -16.03 3.21 -23.03
CA ASP A 20 -16.79 3.01 -24.26
C ASP A 20 -17.65 1.72 -24.21
N ARG A 21 -17.08 0.61 -23.71
CA ARG A 21 -17.82 -0.65 -23.53
C ARG A 21 -18.90 -0.56 -22.47
N MET A 22 -18.63 0.12 -21.38
CA MET A 22 -19.62 0.31 -20.30
C MET A 22 -20.78 1.21 -20.76
N ILE A 23 -20.52 2.22 -21.57
CA ILE A 23 -21.55 3.06 -22.20
C ILE A 23 -22.43 2.24 -23.15
N GLU A 24 -21.83 1.39 -23.99
CA GLU A 24 -22.56 0.51 -24.88
C GLU A 24 -23.54 -0.39 -24.12
N LEU A 25 -23.07 -1.04 -23.05
CA LEU A 25 -23.91 -1.86 -22.18
C LEU A 25 -25.02 -1.04 -21.50
N ALA A 26 -24.69 0.12 -20.99
CA ALA A 26 -25.66 0.98 -20.32
C ALA A 26 -26.79 1.40 -21.26
N LYS A 27 -26.46 1.78 -22.51
CA LYS A 27 -27.47 2.12 -23.53
C LYS A 27 -28.32 0.92 -23.93
N THR A 28 -27.68 -0.25 -24.10
CA THR A 28 -28.38 -1.47 -24.53
C THR A 28 -29.43 -1.91 -23.50
N TYR A 29 -29.12 -1.77 -22.22
CA TYR A 29 -29.95 -2.31 -21.14
C TYR A 29 -30.64 -1.23 -20.29
N GLY A 30 -30.55 0.04 -20.67
CA GLY A 30 -31.15 1.15 -19.93
C GLY A 30 -30.61 1.31 -18.50
N ALA A 31 -29.29 1.13 -18.30
CA ALA A 31 -28.70 1.22 -16.98
C ALA A 31 -28.70 2.66 -16.44
N LYS A 32 -28.92 2.80 -15.15
CA LYS A 32 -28.97 4.09 -14.45
C LYS A 32 -27.62 4.48 -13.81
N TYR A 33 -26.67 3.55 -13.77
CA TYR A 33 -25.33 3.83 -13.30
C TYR A 33 -24.28 2.96 -13.99
N ILE A 34 -23.07 3.51 -14.08
CA ILE A 34 -21.85 2.85 -14.55
C ILE A 34 -20.80 3.01 -13.46
N ASP A 35 -20.26 1.92 -12.95
CA ASP A 35 -19.12 1.90 -12.05
C ASP A 35 -17.88 1.38 -12.80
N LEU A 36 -16.86 2.21 -12.90
CA LEU A 36 -15.61 1.88 -13.58
C LEU A 36 -14.58 1.22 -12.65
N GLY A 37 -14.91 1.04 -11.37
CA GLY A 37 -13.99 0.47 -10.40
C GLY A 37 -12.72 1.31 -10.19
N GLY A 38 -11.68 0.66 -9.71
CA GLY A 38 -10.39 1.26 -9.43
C GLY A 38 -9.31 0.93 -10.47
N GLY A 39 -8.06 1.07 -10.04
CA GLY A 39 -6.88 0.78 -10.85
C GLY A 39 -6.28 2.01 -11.55
N MET A 40 -6.63 3.22 -11.13
CA MET A 40 -5.95 4.45 -11.56
C MET A 40 -4.56 4.57 -10.94
N PHE A 41 -3.65 5.27 -11.63
CA PHE A 41 -2.43 5.78 -11.02
C PHE A 41 -2.73 7.00 -10.14
N GLY A 42 -1.93 7.14 -9.10
CA GLY A 42 -1.82 8.34 -8.29
C GLY A 42 -0.37 8.80 -8.20
N PRO A 43 -0.08 9.86 -7.45
CA PRO A 43 1.28 10.30 -7.17
C PRO A 43 2.10 9.18 -6.53
N MET A 44 3.33 9.00 -6.99
CA MET A 44 4.28 8.03 -6.45
C MET A 44 5.72 8.44 -6.73
N ALA A 45 6.68 7.86 -6.00
CA ALA A 45 8.09 8.09 -6.24
C ALA A 45 8.49 7.64 -7.66
N PRO A 46 9.44 8.34 -8.33
CA PRO A 46 9.88 8.00 -9.69
C PRO A 46 10.33 6.55 -9.83
N GLU A 47 11.09 6.03 -8.88
CA GLU A 47 11.62 4.67 -8.87
C GLU A 47 10.50 3.61 -8.80
N LEU A 48 9.39 3.96 -8.15
CA LEU A 48 8.19 3.12 -8.13
C LEU A 48 7.43 3.23 -9.45
N ALA A 49 7.32 4.43 -10.01
CA ALA A 49 6.64 4.67 -11.28
C ALA A 49 7.30 3.91 -12.45
N GLU A 50 8.64 3.84 -12.48
CA GLU A 50 9.40 3.08 -13.47
C GLU A 50 9.01 1.60 -13.51
N GLN A 51 8.68 1.01 -12.36
CA GLN A 51 8.24 -0.39 -12.28
C GLN A 51 6.85 -0.62 -12.89
N PHE A 52 6.14 0.44 -13.27
CA PHE A 52 4.87 0.41 -14.01
C PHE A 52 5.07 0.77 -15.50
N ASN A 53 6.14 0.29 -16.12
CA ASN A 53 6.52 0.54 -17.52
C ASN A 53 6.85 2.02 -17.82
N GLY A 54 7.48 2.69 -16.88
CA GLY A 54 7.92 4.08 -17.02
C GLY A 54 6.79 5.08 -17.21
N TYR A 55 5.58 4.77 -16.75
CA TYR A 55 4.46 5.68 -16.85
C TYR A 55 4.63 6.85 -15.85
N ALA A 56 4.83 8.03 -16.39
CA ALA A 56 4.79 9.27 -15.60
C ALA A 56 3.32 9.63 -15.33
N TYR A 57 2.96 9.80 -14.07
CA TYR A 57 1.63 10.24 -13.67
C TYR A 57 1.42 11.72 -14.08
N GLY A 58 0.52 11.96 -15.04
CA GLY A 58 0.21 13.30 -15.56
C GLY A 58 -0.91 14.03 -14.83
N GLY A 59 -1.49 13.42 -13.80
CA GLY A 59 -2.61 13.99 -13.04
C GLY A 59 -3.94 13.25 -13.24
N TYR A 60 -4.90 13.56 -12.38
CA TYR A 60 -6.25 12.98 -12.51
C TYR A 60 -7.03 13.53 -13.68
N ASP A 61 -6.65 14.69 -14.21
CA ASP A 61 -7.32 15.34 -15.33
C ASP A 61 -7.30 14.49 -16.60
N GLU A 62 -6.25 13.70 -16.83
CA GLU A 62 -6.19 12.77 -17.96
C GLU A 62 -7.33 11.74 -17.91
N TYR A 63 -7.59 11.17 -16.72
CA TYR A 63 -8.70 10.25 -16.53
C TYR A 63 -10.05 10.96 -16.64
N ALA A 64 -10.17 12.14 -16.02
CA ALA A 64 -11.40 12.92 -16.03
C ALA A 64 -11.81 13.33 -17.45
N GLN A 65 -10.89 13.76 -18.29
CA GLN A 65 -11.14 14.12 -19.68
C GLN A 65 -11.66 12.93 -20.49
N ILE A 66 -11.05 11.74 -20.34
CA ILE A 66 -11.46 10.53 -21.03
C ILE A 66 -12.83 10.07 -20.54
N ILE A 67 -13.01 9.95 -19.24
CA ILE A 67 -14.19 9.34 -18.64
C ILE A 67 -15.39 10.27 -18.68
N ALA A 68 -15.27 11.48 -18.13
CA ALA A 68 -16.36 12.45 -18.07
C ALA A 68 -16.70 12.98 -19.47
N GLY A 69 -15.73 13.15 -20.35
CA GLY A 69 -15.95 13.52 -21.73
C GLY A 69 -16.79 12.48 -22.49
N ALA A 70 -16.49 11.20 -22.32
CA ALA A 70 -17.27 10.12 -22.91
C ALA A 70 -18.69 10.05 -22.36
N MET A 71 -18.85 10.18 -21.03
CA MET A 71 -20.17 10.20 -20.38
C MET A 71 -21.05 11.36 -20.86
N LYS A 72 -20.53 12.59 -20.87
CA LYS A 72 -21.28 13.76 -21.35
C LYS A 72 -21.71 13.63 -22.79
N LYS A 73 -20.85 13.05 -23.65
CA LYS A 73 -21.18 12.79 -25.05
C LYS A 73 -22.24 11.70 -25.22
N ALA A 74 -22.19 10.67 -24.40
CA ALA A 74 -23.08 9.52 -24.51
C ALA A 74 -24.48 9.76 -23.94
N PHE A 75 -24.57 10.56 -22.88
CA PHE A 75 -25.78 10.81 -22.10
C PHE A 75 -25.96 12.32 -21.84
N PRO A 76 -26.16 13.15 -22.92
CA PRO A 76 -26.23 14.60 -22.79
C PRO A 76 -27.46 15.07 -21.97
N ASP A 77 -28.56 14.34 -22.06
CA ASP A 77 -29.86 14.69 -21.46
C ASP A 77 -30.36 13.62 -20.49
N GLU A 78 -29.53 12.64 -20.17
CA GLU A 78 -29.91 11.53 -19.27
C GLU A 78 -29.13 11.58 -17.96
N ASP A 79 -29.82 11.25 -16.87
CA ASP A 79 -29.19 11.13 -15.54
C ASP A 79 -28.65 9.70 -15.34
N VAL A 80 -27.48 9.44 -15.91
CA VAL A 80 -26.72 8.20 -15.70
C VAL A 80 -25.58 8.48 -14.75
N MET A 81 -25.62 7.89 -13.56
CA MET A 81 -24.60 8.07 -12.52
C MET A 81 -23.28 7.41 -12.91
N LEU A 82 -22.18 8.15 -12.82
CA LEU A 82 -20.82 7.62 -12.94
C LEU A 82 -20.22 7.40 -11.55
N MET A 83 -19.71 6.20 -11.31
CA MET A 83 -18.96 5.83 -10.10
C MET A 83 -17.54 5.39 -10.46
N ILE A 84 -16.59 5.66 -9.56
CA ILE A 84 -15.21 5.20 -9.63
C ILE A 84 -14.74 4.78 -8.23
N GLU A 85 -13.75 3.85 -8.17
CA GLU A 85 -13.20 3.30 -6.92
C GLU A 85 -11.67 3.55 -6.84
N PRO A 86 -11.18 4.78 -6.74
CA PRO A 86 -9.77 5.14 -7.00
C PRO A 86 -8.80 4.81 -5.84
N GLY A 87 -9.02 3.78 -5.04
CA GLY A 87 -8.27 3.38 -3.84
C GLY A 87 -6.80 3.82 -3.79
N THR A 88 -5.90 3.03 -4.40
CA THR A 88 -4.44 3.31 -4.41
C THR A 88 -4.11 4.68 -4.99
N ALA A 89 -4.87 5.16 -5.96
CA ALA A 89 -4.64 6.46 -6.58
C ALA A 89 -4.79 7.62 -5.58
N LEU A 90 -5.74 7.53 -4.64
CA LEU A 90 -5.98 8.57 -3.64
C LEU A 90 -5.13 8.42 -2.39
N VAL A 91 -4.93 7.19 -1.92
CA VAL A 91 -4.33 6.98 -0.59
C VAL A 91 -2.93 6.35 -0.63
N GLY A 92 -2.41 6.00 -1.80
CA GLY A 92 -1.13 5.31 -1.92
C GLY A 92 0.02 6.06 -1.25
N ASN A 93 0.14 7.35 -1.51
CA ASN A 93 1.21 8.21 -1.01
C ASN A 93 0.87 8.95 0.30
N THR A 94 -0.23 8.61 0.97
CA THR A 94 -0.65 9.30 2.20
C THR A 94 0.03 8.77 3.46
N MET A 95 0.75 7.65 3.37
CA MET A 95 1.44 7.04 4.50
C MET A 95 2.84 6.59 4.12
N LYS A 96 3.73 6.67 5.11
CA LYS A 96 5.07 6.11 5.10
C LYS A 96 5.20 5.07 6.22
N MET A 97 6.04 4.05 5.99
CA MET A 97 6.46 3.11 7.03
C MET A 97 7.89 3.45 7.43
N ALA A 98 8.09 3.76 8.70
CA ALA A 98 9.41 3.96 9.29
C ALA A 98 9.81 2.73 10.10
N ALA A 99 11.00 2.20 9.85
CA ALA A 99 11.56 1.08 10.57
C ALA A 99 13.02 1.36 10.94
N THR A 100 13.56 0.63 11.91
CA THR A 100 14.97 0.74 12.34
C THR A 100 15.71 -0.53 11.98
N ILE A 101 16.90 -0.43 11.42
CA ILE A 101 17.82 -1.56 11.23
C ILE A 101 18.30 -2.03 12.59
N THR A 102 17.95 -3.26 12.97
CA THR A 102 18.31 -3.86 14.25
C THR A 102 19.49 -4.82 14.16
N ASN A 103 19.77 -5.34 12.96
CA ASN A 103 20.86 -6.30 12.76
C ASN A 103 21.35 -6.28 11.31
N ILE A 104 22.64 -6.60 11.12
CA ILE A 104 23.29 -6.81 9.84
C ILE A 104 24.02 -8.16 9.90
N LYS A 105 23.73 -9.07 8.99
CA LYS A 105 24.30 -10.43 8.95
C LYS A 105 24.84 -10.76 7.56
N PHE A 106 25.92 -11.51 7.55
CA PHE A 106 26.43 -12.16 6.35
C PHE A 106 26.19 -13.68 6.47
N VAL A 107 25.36 -14.21 5.58
CA VAL A 107 24.96 -15.63 5.60
C VAL A 107 25.08 -16.20 4.20
N ARG A 108 25.94 -17.23 4.02
CA ARG A 108 26.11 -17.97 2.76
C ARG A 108 26.35 -17.07 1.53
N GLY A 109 27.18 -16.04 1.68
CA GLY A 109 27.48 -15.10 0.60
C GLY A 109 26.49 -13.96 0.40
N GLN A 110 25.42 -13.90 1.17
CA GLN A 110 24.39 -12.88 1.08
C GLN A 110 24.37 -12.00 2.35
N ILE A 111 24.16 -10.70 2.14
CA ILE A 111 23.99 -9.72 3.23
C ILE A 111 22.50 -9.56 3.54
N TYR A 112 22.16 -9.74 4.81
CA TYR A 112 20.82 -9.56 5.34
C TYR A 112 20.82 -8.45 6.40
N LEU A 113 19.91 -7.50 6.25
CA LEU A 113 19.55 -6.56 7.29
C LEU A 113 18.21 -6.99 7.89
N THR A 114 18.06 -6.85 9.19
CA THR A 114 16.77 -7.04 9.86
C THR A 114 16.26 -5.67 10.33
N ALA A 115 15.02 -5.35 10.02
CA ALA A 115 14.35 -4.14 10.50
C ALA A 115 13.24 -4.49 11.47
N ASN A 116 12.93 -3.61 12.42
CA ASN A 116 11.91 -3.81 13.46
C ASN A 116 10.48 -3.56 12.93
N CYS A 117 10.14 -4.13 11.81
CA CYS A 117 8.78 -4.13 11.25
C CYS A 117 8.57 -5.40 10.43
N ALA A 118 7.32 -5.69 10.08
CA ALA A 118 6.99 -6.81 9.22
C ALA A 118 6.45 -6.33 7.87
N SER A 119 6.72 -7.06 6.80
CA SER A 119 6.18 -6.79 5.46
C SER A 119 4.66 -6.73 5.46
N ASN A 120 4.01 -7.51 6.32
CA ASN A 120 2.56 -7.48 6.56
C ASN A 120 1.99 -6.09 6.89
N HIS A 121 2.82 -5.15 7.36
CA HIS A 121 2.40 -3.81 7.73
C HIS A 121 2.56 -2.79 6.60
N MET A 122 3.15 -3.17 5.47
CA MET A 122 3.50 -2.25 4.38
C MET A 122 2.44 -2.14 3.28
N GLY A 123 1.33 -2.87 3.40
CA GLY A 123 0.26 -2.85 2.41
C GLY A 123 0.57 -3.66 1.14
N VAL A 124 -0.43 -3.75 0.27
CA VAL A 124 -0.39 -4.61 -0.94
C VAL A 124 0.69 -4.18 -1.94
N ILE A 125 1.06 -2.90 -1.97
CA ILE A 125 2.06 -2.41 -2.92
C ILE A 125 3.43 -3.05 -2.68
N ALA A 126 3.79 -3.32 -1.44
CA ALA A 126 5.05 -3.96 -1.07
C ALA A 126 5.15 -5.42 -1.57
N ASP A 127 4.01 -6.12 -1.67
CA ASP A 127 3.95 -7.48 -2.24
C ASP A 127 4.14 -7.48 -3.76
N MET A 128 3.76 -6.40 -4.43
CA MET A 128 3.71 -6.31 -5.89
C MET A 128 4.94 -5.62 -6.50
N LYS A 129 5.57 -4.72 -5.76
CA LYS A 129 6.61 -3.81 -6.25
C LYS A 129 7.74 -3.67 -5.25
N LYS A 130 8.94 -3.41 -5.76
CA LYS A 130 10.12 -3.13 -4.96
C LYS A 130 10.03 -1.70 -4.41
N LEU A 131 9.73 -1.56 -3.12
CA LEU A 131 9.79 -0.28 -2.43
C LEU A 131 11.22 -0.07 -1.93
N VAL A 132 11.93 0.89 -2.53
CA VAL A 132 13.27 1.26 -2.07
C VAL A 132 13.12 2.30 -0.96
N PRO A 133 13.63 2.03 0.24
CA PRO A 133 13.52 3.00 1.34
C PRO A 133 14.51 4.15 1.19
N GLU A 134 14.12 5.32 1.65
CA GLU A 134 15.06 6.35 2.07
C GLU A 134 15.79 5.86 3.34
N VAL A 135 17.12 6.01 3.38
CA VAL A 135 17.92 5.67 4.55
C VAL A 135 18.31 6.95 5.28
N VAL A 136 17.87 7.08 6.52
CA VAL A 136 18.25 8.18 7.41
C VAL A 136 19.30 7.68 8.39
N HIS A 137 20.54 8.11 8.20
CA HIS A 137 21.65 7.72 9.06
C HIS A 137 21.54 8.34 10.46
N MET A 138 21.67 7.51 11.47
CA MET A 138 21.59 7.92 12.87
C MET A 138 22.97 8.03 13.52
N ASN A 139 24.02 7.60 12.82
CA ASN A 139 25.41 7.66 13.26
C ASN A 139 26.35 7.59 12.04
N ASP A 140 27.65 7.82 12.27
CA ASP A 140 28.68 7.85 11.23
C ASP A 140 29.28 6.45 10.92
N ASN A 141 28.67 5.37 11.39
CA ASN A 141 29.20 4.01 11.26
C ASN A 141 28.65 3.25 10.04
N ALA A 142 28.03 3.95 9.10
CA ALA A 142 27.46 3.33 7.91
C ALA A 142 28.56 2.74 7.03
N CYS A 143 28.31 1.53 6.52
CA CYS A 143 29.18 0.83 5.57
C CYS A 143 28.42 0.62 4.27
N THR A 144 29.17 0.65 3.16
CA THR A 144 28.62 0.38 1.82
C THR A 144 28.42 -1.13 1.64
N PHE A 145 27.21 -1.51 1.25
CA PHE A 145 26.84 -2.88 0.92
C PHE A 145 26.19 -2.94 -0.46
N THR A 146 26.34 -4.08 -1.13
CA THR A 146 25.71 -4.36 -2.43
C THR A 146 24.83 -5.59 -2.34
N ASP A 147 23.76 -5.61 -3.13
CA ASP A 147 22.81 -6.73 -3.22
C ASP A 147 22.26 -7.18 -1.87
N VAL A 148 21.79 -6.21 -1.09
CA VAL A 148 21.28 -6.42 0.28
C VAL A 148 19.83 -6.90 0.25
N ILE A 149 19.51 -7.81 1.15
CA ILE A 149 18.13 -8.19 1.49
C ILE A 149 17.76 -7.58 2.83
N ILE A 150 16.70 -6.78 2.89
CA ILE A 150 16.13 -6.28 4.14
C ILE A 150 14.92 -7.13 4.49
N GLY A 151 15.02 -7.86 5.59
CA GLY A 151 13.93 -8.65 6.16
C GLY A 151 13.24 -7.93 7.31
N GLY A 152 12.03 -8.35 7.60
CA GLY A 152 11.30 -7.96 8.80
C GLY A 152 11.74 -8.76 10.03
N ASP A 153 10.98 -8.62 11.11
CA ASP A 153 11.28 -9.23 12.41
C ASP A 153 10.38 -10.41 12.76
N THR A 154 9.66 -10.95 11.79
CA THR A 154 8.87 -12.18 11.99
C THR A 154 9.65 -13.44 11.59
N CYS A 155 9.13 -14.60 11.96
CA CYS A 155 9.68 -15.89 11.55
C CYS A 155 9.17 -16.38 10.18
N LEU A 156 8.42 -15.56 9.43
CA LEU A 156 7.95 -15.93 8.11
C LEU A 156 9.11 -15.92 7.10
N GLU A 157 9.30 -16.99 6.36
CA GLU A 157 10.37 -17.14 5.36
C GLU A 157 10.28 -16.09 4.23
N TYR A 158 9.11 -15.49 4.03
CA TYR A 158 8.84 -14.46 3.03
C TYR A 158 8.70 -13.05 3.62
N ASP A 159 9.04 -12.84 4.89
CA ASP A 159 9.02 -11.51 5.51
C ASP A 159 10.19 -10.65 5.02
N TYR A 160 10.12 -10.26 3.77
CA TYR A 160 11.09 -9.37 3.14
C TYR A 160 10.44 -8.02 2.87
N LEU A 161 11.12 -6.95 3.30
CA LEU A 161 10.71 -5.57 3.00
C LEU A 161 11.18 -5.16 1.60
N VAL A 162 12.43 -5.49 1.27
CA VAL A 162 13.02 -5.24 -0.05
C VAL A 162 14.22 -6.16 -0.29
N LYS A 163 14.46 -6.51 -1.56
CA LYS A 163 15.60 -7.34 -1.98
C LYS A 163 16.42 -6.66 -3.07
N GLY A 164 17.73 -6.93 -3.09
CA GLY A 164 18.62 -6.52 -4.15
C GLY A 164 18.79 -5.00 -4.22
N ILE A 165 18.98 -4.35 -3.08
CA ILE A 165 19.34 -2.94 -3.01
C ILE A 165 20.81 -2.78 -2.63
N SER A 166 21.39 -1.65 -2.99
CA SER A 166 22.77 -1.29 -2.63
C SER A 166 22.76 0.10 -2.02
N GLY A 167 23.63 0.34 -1.07
CA GLY A 167 23.71 1.62 -0.37
C GLY A 167 24.58 1.54 0.87
N GLU A 168 24.53 2.59 1.66
CA GLU A 168 25.19 2.67 2.96
C GLU A 168 24.18 2.35 4.06
N PHE A 169 24.57 1.51 5.02
CA PHE A 169 23.69 1.09 6.10
C PHE A 169 24.49 0.90 7.40
N ALA A 170 23.86 1.23 8.51
CA ALA A 170 24.35 0.93 9.86
C ALA A 170 23.21 0.38 10.73
N ILE A 171 23.56 -0.37 11.76
CA ILE A 171 22.60 -0.72 12.81
C ILE A 171 22.16 0.58 13.50
N GLY A 172 20.85 0.76 13.67
CA GLY A 172 20.24 1.97 14.21
C GLY A 172 19.71 2.93 13.15
N ASP A 173 20.13 2.82 11.89
CA ASP A 173 19.60 3.65 10.80
C ASP A 173 18.10 3.45 10.63
N ARG A 174 17.43 4.52 10.17
CA ARG A 174 16.00 4.50 9.88
C ARG A 174 15.79 4.24 8.39
N LEU A 175 14.87 3.35 8.12
CA LEU A 175 14.36 3.06 6.78
C LEU A 175 12.98 3.68 6.66
N VAL A 176 12.77 4.53 5.66
CA VAL A 176 11.48 5.17 5.39
C VAL A 176 10.97 4.70 4.04
N PHE A 177 9.89 3.93 4.04
CA PHE A 177 9.24 3.42 2.85
C PHE A 177 8.04 4.29 2.51
N ASP A 178 8.06 4.90 1.33
CA ASP A 178 6.93 5.67 0.80
C ASP A 178 5.87 4.80 0.13
N ASN A 179 4.72 5.40 -0.19
CA ASN A 179 3.63 4.78 -0.95
C ASN A 179 3.01 3.54 -0.30
N VAL A 180 2.98 3.49 1.01
CA VAL A 180 2.39 2.39 1.79
C VAL A 180 0.98 2.70 2.33
N GLY A 181 0.31 3.76 1.85
CA GLY A 181 -1.01 4.18 2.37
C GLY A 181 -2.15 3.24 1.99
N ALA A 182 -2.08 2.65 0.80
CA ALA A 182 -3.14 1.78 0.33
C ALA A 182 -3.05 0.39 0.98
N TYR A 183 -4.13 -0.01 1.64
CA TYR A 183 -4.30 -1.33 2.29
C TYR A 183 -3.40 -1.59 3.51
N SER A 184 -2.52 -0.68 3.90
CA SER A 184 -1.62 -0.90 5.05
C SER A 184 -2.35 -1.07 6.37
N ILE A 185 -3.36 -0.23 6.62
CA ILE A 185 -4.15 -0.33 7.85
C ILE A 185 -5.20 -1.43 7.75
N SER A 186 -5.92 -1.50 6.62
CA SER A 186 -7.09 -2.38 6.47
C SER A 186 -6.74 -3.86 6.25
N SER A 187 -5.61 -4.18 5.63
CA SER A 187 -5.19 -5.56 5.36
C SER A 187 -3.93 -6.00 6.11
N SER A 188 -3.42 -5.16 7.01
CA SER A 188 -2.33 -5.53 7.91
C SER A 188 -2.72 -6.71 8.79
N ARG A 189 -1.97 -7.79 8.70
CA ARG A 189 -2.21 -9.01 9.48
C ARG A 189 -1.52 -8.92 10.82
N GLN A 190 -2.20 -9.37 11.88
CA GLN A 190 -1.60 -9.59 13.19
C GLN A 190 -0.93 -10.97 13.19
N PHE A 191 0.38 -10.98 13.04
CA PHE A 191 1.16 -12.20 13.13
C PHE A 191 2.46 -11.91 13.87
N ILE A 192 2.57 -12.40 15.12
CA ILE A 192 3.71 -12.27 16.04
C ILE A 192 3.95 -10.81 16.44
N VAL A 193 4.11 -9.92 15.46
CA VAL A 193 4.37 -8.49 15.66
C VAL A 193 3.06 -7.71 15.66
N PRO A 194 2.78 -6.97 16.73
CA PRO A 194 1.61 -6.09 16.80
C PRO A 194 1.69 -4.98 15.75
N ARG A 195 0.53 -4.44 15.37
CA ARG A 195 0.50 -3.30 14.46
C ARG A 195 1.14 -2.09 15.09
N PRO A 196 2.01 -1.35 14.35
CA PRO A 196 2.69 -0.18 14.87
C PRO A 196 1.72 0.98 15.09
N LYS A 197 2.15 1.97 15.86
CA LYS A 197 1.42 3.24 15.99
C LYS A 197 1.41 4.00 14.67
N VAL A 198 0.37 4.79 14.47
CA VAL A 198 0.25 5.73 13.35
C VAL A 198 0.33 7.16 13.89
N VAL A 199 1.23 7.94 13.32
CA VAL A 199 1.50 9.31 13.76
C VAL A 199 1.34 10.25 12.57
N SER A 200 0.74 11.41 12.78
CA SER A 200 0.72 12.48 11.79
C SER A 200 2.12 13.03 11.57
N GLU A 201 2.64 12.96 10.33
CA GLU A 201 3.94 13.54 9.97
C GLU A 201 3.93 15.08 10.14
N VAL A 202 2.77 15.72 9.96
CA VAL A 202 2.62 17.17 10.00
C VAL A 202 2.53 17.70 11.44
N THR A 203 1.74 17.04 12.30
CA THR A 203 1.44 17.55 13.66
C THR A 203 2.15 16.79 14.77
N GLY A 204 2.69 15.60 14.49
CA GLY A 204 3.22 14.69 15.51
C GLY A 204 2.14 14.00 16.35
N GLU A 205 0.86 14.22 16.07
CA GLU A 205 -0.25 13.62 16.78
C GLU A 205 -0.31 12.11 16.54
N VAL A 206 -0.55 11.34 17.59
CA VAL A 206 -0.78 9.89 17.48
C VAL A 206 -2.22 9.66 17.04
N LEU A 207 -2.39 9.25 15.78
CA LEU A 207 -3.70 8.95 15.18
C LEU A 207 -4.20 7.55 15.56
N ARG A 208 -3.30 6.63 15.86
CA ARG A 208 -3.58 5.28 16.36
C ARG A 208 -2.41 4.81 17.20
N GLU A 209 -2.69 4.36 18.42
CA GLU A 209 -1.69 3.74 19.26
C GLU A 209 -1.20 2.40 18.69
N ALA A 210 0.03 2.01 19.08
CA ALA A 210 0.52 0.67 18.78
C ALA A 210 -0.34 -0.37 19.49
N GLU A 211 -0.62 -1.48 18.81
CA GLU A 211 -1.29 -2.60 19.45
C GLU A 211 -0.39 -3.26 20.50
N GLY A 212 -0.99 -3.70 21.59
CA GLY A 212 -0.36 -4.51 22.61
C GLY A 212 -0.90 -5.93 22.62
N PHE A 213 -0.39 -6.73 23.57
CA PHE A 213 -0.86 -8.10 23.78
C PHE A 213 -2.37 -8.18 24.02
N THR A 214 -2.91 -7.24 24.79
CA THR A 214 -4.33 -7.20 25.12
C THR A 214 -5.20 -7.00 23.89
N ASP A 215 -4.77 -6.15 22.94
CA ASP A 215 -5.52 -5.89 21.71
C ASP A 215 -5.57 -7.13 20.81
N MET A 216 -4.45 -7.84 20.73
CA MET A 216 -4.36 -9.07 19.92
C MET A 216 -5.19 -10.22 20.49
N PHE A 217 -5.29 -10.31 21.81
CA PHE A 217 -5.87 -11.47 22.51
C PHE A 217 -7.14 -11.14 23.31
N ALA A 218 -7.72 -9.94 23.17
CA ALA A 218 -8.90 -9.47 23.92
C ALA A 218 -10.03 -10.53 23.94
N ARG A 219 -10.39 -11.06 22.78
CA ARG A 219 -11.48 -12.06 22.66
C ARG A 219 -11.22 -13.37 23.40
N TYR A 220 -9.95 -13.73 23.62
CA TYR A 220 -9.57 -14.90 24.40
C TYR A 220 -9.56 -14.62 25.88
N LEU A 221 -9.14 -13.41 26.27
CA LEU A 221 -9.12 -12.96 27.68
C LEU A 221 -10.51 -12.84 28.26
N GLU A 222 -11.48 -12.28 27.53
CA GLU A 222 -12.87 -12.17 27.95
C GLU A 222 -13.50 -13.53 28.25
N LYS A 223 -13.34 -14.50 27.36
CA LYS A 223 -13.86 -15.86 27.59
C LYS A 223 -13.23 -16.56 28.79
N THR A 224 -11.97 -16.27 29.09
CA THR A 224 -11.27 -16.86 30.25
C THR A 224 -11.81 -16.30 31.56
N SER A 225 -12.16 -15.03 31.63
CA SER A 225 -12.76 -14.40 32.80
C SER A 225 -14.20 -14.91 33.06
N GLU A 226 -15.02 -15.05 32.03
CA GLU A 226 -16.37 -15.64 32.14
C GLU A 226 -16.33 -17.11 32.59
N HIS A 227 -15.37 -17.88 32.10
CA HIS A 227 -15.24 -19.31 32.49
C HIS A 227 -14.77 -19.46 33.94
N ARG A 228 -13.91 -18.57 34.43
CA ARG A 228 -13.51 -18.55 35.85
C ARG A 228 -14.63 -18.17 36.78
N MET A 229 -15.50 -17.22 36.38
CA MET A 229 -16.66 -16.82 37.20
C MET A 229 -17.79 -17.87 37.22
N LYS A 230 -17.90 -18.74 36.22
CA LYS A 230 -18.89 -19.83 36.19
C LYS A 230 -18.47 -21.07 37.00
N ASN A 231 -17.18 -21.19 37.33
CA ASN A 231 -16.61 -22.34 38.03
C ASN A 231 -16.10 -21.96 39.43
N ALA A 232 -16.36 -20.77 39.92
CA ALA A 232 -16.15 -20.31 41.28
C ALA A 232 -17.49 -20.20 42.03
#